data_bc1ba98bfd439009c04459e5ecbfca77
#
_entry.id   bc1ba98bfd439009c04459e5ecbfca77
#
_cell.length_a   1.000
_cell.length_b   1.000
_cell.length_c   1.000
_cell.angle_alpha   90.00
_cell.angle_beta   90.00
_cell.angle_gamma   90.00
#
_symmetry.space_group_name_H-M   'P 1'
#
loop_
_entity.id
_entity.type
_entity.pdbx_description
1 polymer ?
#
loop_
_entity_poly.entity_id
_entity_poly.type
_entity_poly.pdbx_seq_one_letter_code
_entity_poly.pdbx_strand_id
1 'polypeptide(L)'
;VTFLKKGEDVKPVESTHPNGGFDAFMDAMATQIGAALEIAPEILLKKFGQSFSASKGAMNETWRAFMMRRKWFINDFCQAVYEIWFAEAVSKGRIEAPGFFLDPMIRKAYTKVTWNGPAQGWLNPVQEVTASAKRIENGLSTHEDECAAVNGSDFDDNVRTLASENERLAEANRVKEE
;
A
#
# COMPACT_ATOMS: atom_id res chain seq x y z
N VAL A 1 -47.99 30.25 26.76
CA VAL A 1 -47.89 31.72 26.82
C VAL A 1 -47.52 32.07 28.26
N THR A 2 -46.27 32.53 28.46
CA THR A 2 -45.79 32.95 29.76
C THR A 2 -46.04 34.44 29.92
N PHE A 3 -46.84 34.84 30.94
CA PHE A 3 -47.07 36.24 31.22
C PHE A 3 -46.03 36.74 32.20
N LEU A 4 -45.29 37.77 31.83
CA LEU A 4 -44.31 38.44 32.67
C LEU A 4 -44.96 39.52 33.49
N LYS A 5 -44.54 39.64 34.75
CA LYS A 5 -44.95 40.74 35.63
C LYS A 5 -44.17 42.00 35.31
N LYS A 6 -44.67 43.15 35.70
CA LYS A 6 -44.01 44.42 35.48
C LYS A 6 -42.63 44.43 36.17
N GLY A 7 -41.58 44.55 35.34
CA GLY A 7 -40.18 44.50 35.82
C GLY A 7 -39.46 43.16 35.59
N GLU A 8 -40.14 42.14 35.07
CA GLU A 8 -39.53 40.90 34.63
C GLU A 8 -39.16 40.95 33.16
N ASP A 9 -37.98 40.46 32.82
CA ASP A 9 -37.48 40.36 31.44
C ASP A 9 -37.03 38.94 31.17
N VAL A 10 -37.28 38.43 29.98
CA VAL A 10 -36.78 37.11 29.54
C VAL A 10 -35.50 37.32 28.78
N LYS A 11 -34.39 36.93 29.38
CA LYS A 11 -33.14 36.86 28.63
C LYS A 11 -33.05 35.47 28.00
N PRO A 12 -32.94 35.37 26.70
CA PRO A 12 -32.65 34.11 26.06
C PRO A 12 -31.30 33.60 26.58
N VAL A 13 -31.27 32.40 27.08
CA VAL A 13 -30.01 31.69 27.39
C VAL A 13 -29.53 31.19 26.02
N GLU A 14 -28.75 31.97 25.35
CA GLU A 14 -28.04 31.52 24.17
C GLU A 14 -26.94 30.59 24.64
N SER A 15 -26.95 29.37 24.14
CA SER A 15 -25.82 28.46 24.30
C SER A 15 -24.64 29.05 23.56
N THR A 16 -23.69 29.60 24.30
CA THR A 16 -22.43 30.13 23.76
C THR A 16 -21.42 29.03 23.40
N HIS A 17 -21.85 27.76 23.42
CA HIS A 17 -21.03 26.69 22.89
C HIS A 17 -20.98 26.81 21.38
N PRO A 18 -19.81 27.17 20.80
CA PRO A 18 -19.70 27.36 19.36
C PRO A 18 -19.67 25.99 18.69
N ASN A 19 -20.83 25.47 18.29
CA ASN A 19 -20.90 24.32 17.40
C ASN A 19 -20.22 24.59 16.03
N GLY A 20 -20.02 25.87 15.68
CA GLY A 20 -19.32 26.25 14.44
C GLY A 20 -17.81 26.01 14.43
N GLY A 21 -17.18 25.78 15.59
CA GLY A 21 -15.75 25.49 15.67
C GLY A 21 -15.40 24.00 15.76
N PHE A 22 -16.38 23.11 15.87
CA PHE A 22 -16.15 21.68 16.08
C PHE A 22 -15.42 21.03 14.90
N ASP A 23 -15.83 21.33 13.66
CA ASP A 23 -15.19 20.77 12.47
C ASP A 23 -13.74 21.23 12.34
N ALA A 24 -13.46 22.52 12.58
CA ALA A 24 -12.11 23.05 12.56
C ALA A 24 -11.22 22.41 13.67
N PHE A 25 -11.79 22.18 14.84
CA PHE A 25 -11.10 21.47 15.92
C PHE A 25 -10.78 20.02 15.53
N MET A 26 -11.76 19.29 14.98
CA MET A 26 -11.56 17.92 14.51
C MET A 26 -10.49 17.84 13.40
N ASP A 27 -10.51 18.76 12.46
CA ASP A 27 -9.52 18.82 11.38
C ASP A 27 -8.12 19.14 11.93
N ALA A 28 -8.01 20.03 12.92
CA ALA A 28 -6.74 20.32 13.60
C ALA A 28 -6.21 19.09 14.37
N MET A 29 -7.07 18.40 15.11
CA MET A 29 -6.71 17.16 15.81
C MET A 29 -6.29 16.04 14.85
N ALA A 30 -7.03 15.85 13.77
CA ALA A 30 -6.68 14.87 12.74
C ALA A 30 -5.35 15.19 12.05
N THR A 31 -5.06 16.47 11.85
CA THR A 31 -3.76 16.92 11.32
C THR A 31 -2.61 16.57 12.26
N GLN A 32 -2.77 16.78 13.56
CA GLN A 32 -1.75 16.41 14.56
C GLN A 32 -1.55 14.89 14.64
N ILE A 33 -2.64 14.11 14.61
CA ILE A 33 -2.58 12.64 14.58
C ILE A 33 -1.90 12.18 13.29
N GLY A 34 -2.30 12.76 12.15
CA GLY A 34 -1.70 12.46 10.84
C GLY A 34 -0.20 12.73 10.82
N ALA A 35 0.23 13.86 11.35
CA ALA A 35 1.65 14.22 11.46
C ALA A 35 2.43 13.22 12.33
N ALA A 36 1.86 12.80 13.47
CA ALA A 36 2.49 11.80 14.34
C ALA A 36 2.59 10.41 13.69
N LEU A 37 1.64 10.07 12.82
CA LEU A 37 1.60 8.81 12.08
C LEU A 37 2.25 8.88 10.69
N GLU A 38 2.75 10.03 10.27
CA GLU A 38 3.25 10.27 8.91
C GLU A 38 2.21 9.93 7.82
N ILE A 39 0.94 10.23 8.12
CA ILE A 39 -0.19 10.02 7.21
C ILE A 39 -0.79 11.38 6.90
N ALA A 40 -0.92 11.71 5.61
CA ALA A 40 -1.55 12.95 5.20
C ALA A 40 -3.02 13.03 5.70
N PRO A 41 -3.46 14.20 6.22
CA PRO A 41 -4.81 14.35 6.77
C PRO A 41 -5.92 13.97 5.80
N GLU A 42 -5.74 14.22 4.50
CA GLU A 42 -6.68 13.86 3.43
C GLU A 42 -6.91 12.34 3.35
N ILE A 43 -5.85 11.56 3.59
CA ILE A 43 -5.90 10.10 3.58
C ILE A 43 -6.51 9.60 4.89
N LEU A 44 -6.10 10.18 6.03
CA LEU A 44 -6.61 9.82 7.35
C LEU A 44 -8.12 10.04 7.46
N LEU A 45 -8.59 11.19 6.99
CA LEU A 45 -10.01 11.58 7.02
C LEU A 45 -10.79 11.13 5.79
N LYS A 46 -10.11 10.61 4.75
CA LYS A 46 -10.69 10.30 3.43
C LYS A 46 -11.42 11.50 2.80
N LYS A 47 -10.95 12.70 3.08
CA LYS A 47 -11.47 13.96 2.57
C LYS A 47 -10.52 14.52 1.51
N PHE A 48 -10.84 14.31 0.24
CA PHE A 48 -10.05 14.82 -0.90
C PHE A 48 -10.68 16.10 -1.43
N GLY A 49 -10.38 17.23 -0.80
CA GLY A 49 -10.86 18.56 -1.21
C GLY A 49 -9.82 19.41 -1.95
N GLN A 50 -8.61 18.92 -2.10
CA GLN A 50 -7.48 19.59 -2.72
C GLN A 50 -7.43 19.34 -4.24
N SER A 51 -6.54 20.07 -4.94
CA SER A 51 -6.28 19.82 -6.35
C SER A 51 -5.70 18.41 -6.55
N PHE A 52 -5.87 17.84 -7.74
CA PHE A 52 -5.32 16.53 -8.11
C PHE A 52 -3.82 16.40 -7.79
N SER A 53 -3.04 17.45 -8.10
CA SER A 53 -1.59 17.45 -7.84
C SER A 53 -1.26 17.43 -6.36
N ALA A 54 -2.00 18.18 -5.53
CA ALA A 54 -1.81 18.20 -4.09
C ALA A 54 -2.18 16.84 -3.47
N SER A 55 -3.32 16.26 -3.87
CA SER A 55 -3.74 14.93 -3.42
C SER A 55 -2.74 13.85 -3.82
N LYS A 56 -2.21 13.90 -5.06
CA LYS A 56 -1.15 12.96 -5.49
C LYS A 56 0.13 13.13 -4.67
N GLY A 57 0.52 14.36 -4.35
CA GLY A 57 1.65 14.64 -3.46
C GLY A 57 1.47 14.05 -2.08
N ALA A 58 0.32 14.26 -1.46
CA ALA A 58 -0.04 13.73 -0.15
C ALA A 58 -0.06 12.19 -0.11
N MET A 59 -0.62 11.57 -1.16
CA MET A 59 -0.61 10.10 -1.31
C MET A 59 0.82 9.55 -1.45
N ASN A 60 1.68 10.18 -2.25
CA ASN A 60 3.05 9.73 -2.44
C ASN A 60 3.86 9.83 -1.14
N GLU A 61 3.69 10.89 -0.36
CA GLU A 61 4.38 11.06 0.92
C GLU A 61 3.95 10.01 1.94
N THR A 62 2.64 9.82 2.09
CA THR A 62 2.09 8.76 2.95
C THR A 62 2.56 7.37 2.51
N TRP A 63 2.62 7.14 1.19
CA TRP A 63 3.09 5.87 0.65
C TRP A 63 4.55 5.59 0.99
N ARG A 64 5.42 6.60 0.96
CA ARG A 64 6.83 6.46 1.40
C ARG A 64 6.92 6.01 2.86
N ALA A 65 6.13 6.60 3.75
CA ALA A 65 6.07 6.20 5.15
C ALA A 65 5.58 4.73 5.29
N PHE A 66 4.57 4.32 4.53
CA PHE A 66 4.10 2.93 4.51
C PHE A 66 5.16 1.96 4.00
N MET A 67 5.88 2.30 2.94
CA MET A 67 6.96 1.47 2.41
C MET A 67 8.12 1.32 3.41
N MET A 68 8.47 2.38 4.13
CA MET A 68 9.48 2.32 5.17
C MET A 68 9.08 1.39 6.32
N ARG A 69 7.84 1.53 6.82
CA ARG A 69 7.29 0.66 7.88
C ARG A 69 7.16 -0.79 7.43
N ARG A 70 6.73 -1.01 6.18
CA ARG A 70 6.69 -2.35 5.56
C ARG A 70 8.08 -2.98 5.56
N LYS A 71 9.11 -2.22 5.15
CA LYS A 71 10.50 -2.70 5.15
C LYS A 71 10.98 -3.08 6.54
N TRP A 72 10.67 -2.31 7.56
CA TRP A 72 10.99 -2.66 8.95
C TRP A 72 10.28 -3.95 9.37
N PHE A 73 8.98 -4.03 9.14
CA PHE A 73 8.20 -5.23 9.47
C PHE A 73 8.72 -6.48 8.75
N ILE A 74 9.07 -6.36 7.49
CA ILE A 74 9.65 -7.46 6.71
C ILE A 74 10.99 -7.91 7.32
N ASN A 75 11.90 -6.97 7.57
CA ASN A 75 13.24 -7.31 8.06
C ASN A 75 13.22 -7.85 9.48
N ASP A 76 12.44 -7.23 10.37
CA ASP A 76 12.48 -7.51 11.79
C ASP A 76 11.58 -8.69 12.18
N PHE A 77 10.53 -8.96 11.41
CA PHE A 77 9.56 -10.00 11.72
C PHE A 77 9.46 -11.07 10.61
N CYS A 78 9.03 -10.69 9.40
CA CYS A 78 8.70 -11.68 8.37
C CYS A 78 9.90 -12.53 7.97
N GLN A 79 11.05 -11.91 7.73
CA GLN A 79 12.28 -12.60 7.35
C GLN A 79 12.78 -13.53 8.46
N ALA A 80 12.74 -13.07 9.70
CA ALA A 80 13.18 -13.88 10.84
C ALA A 80 12.29 -15.12 11.05
N VAL A 81 10.97 -14.94 10.97
CA VAL A 81 10.01 -16.06 11.07
C VAL A 81 10.21 -17.04 9.92
N TYR A 82 10.37 -16.52 8.70
CA TYR A 82 10.60 -17.35 7.51
C TYR A 82 11.88 -18.20 7.63
N GLU A 83 12.98 -17.60 8.09
CA GLU A 83 14.26 -18.31 8.26
C GLU A 83 14.16 -19.45 9.30
N ILE A 84 13.44 -19.22 10.41
CA ILE A 84 13.18 -20.25 11.42
C ILE A 84 12.33 -21.38 10.83
N TRP A 85 11.23 -21.01 10.15
CA TRP A 85 10.35 -21.99 9.50
C TRP A 85 11.08 -22.80 8.43
N PHE A 86 11.89 -22.14 7.60
CA PHE A 86 12.67 -22.80 6.55
C PHE A 86 13.68 -23.79 7.13
N ALA A 87 14.42 -23.39 8.19
CA ALA A 87 15.36 -24.26 8.88
C ALA A 87 14.65 -25.48 9.49
N GLU A 88 13.46 -25.30 10.06
CA GLU A 88 12.66 -26.41 10.57
C GLU A 88 12.20 -27.35 9.43
N ALA A 89 11.75 -26.79 8.31
CA ALA A 89 11.30 -27.57 7.15
C ALA A 89 12.44 -28.42 6.56
N VAL A 90 13.65 -27.86 6.46
CA VAL A 90 14.86 -28.60 6.03
C VAL A 90 15.22 -29.67 7.03
N SER A 91 15.21 -29.35 8.35
CA SER A 91 15.58 -30.33 9.39
C SER A 91 14.62 -31.53 9.45
N LYS A 92 13.34 -31.32 9.10
CA LYS A 92 12.32 -32.38 9.02
C LYS A 92 12.28 -33.09 7.66
N GLY A 93 13.18 -32.76 6.74
CA GLY A 93 13.23 -33.35 5.40
C GLY A 93 12.06 -32.98 4.48
N ARG A 94 11.33 -31.90 4.79
CA ARG A 94 10.24 -31.40 3.93
C ARG A 94 10.77 -30.63 2.72
N ILE A 95 11.95 -30.03 2.85
CA ILE A 95 12.64 -29.27 1.82
C ILE A 95 14.05 -29.82 1.71
N GLU A 96 14.47 -30.16 0.51
CA GLU A 96 15.84 -30.52 0.21
C GLU A 96 16.67 -29.26 -0.01
N ALA A 97 17.65 -29.00 0.86
CA ALA A 97 18.54 -27.86 0.79
C ALA A 97 19.99 -28.29 1.15
N PRO A 98 20.71 -28.91 0.21
CA PRO A 98 22.08 -29.37 0.45
C PRO A 98 22.98 -28.22 0.90
N GLY A 99 23.72 -28.43 1.98
CA GLY A 99 24.67 -27.47 2.53
C GLY A 99 24.03 -26.39 3.44
N PHE A 100 22.71 -26.36 3.61
CA PHE A 100 21.98 -25.33 4.36
C PHE A 100 22.53 -25.13 5.80
N PHE A 101 22.85 -26.19 6.52
CA PHE A 101 23.38 -26.12 7.89
C PHE A 101 24.89 -26.02 7.96
N LEU A 102 25.60 -26.23 6.85
CA LEU A 102 27.05 -26.29 6.80
C LEU A 102 27.69 -24.95 6.43
N ASP A 103 27.03 -24.19 5.55
CA ASP A 103 27.56 -22.94 5.02
C ASP A 103 26.53 -21.78 5.15
N PRO A 104 26.88 -20.71 5.90
CA PRO A 104 26.03 -19.56 6.07
C PRO A 104 25.66 -18.83 4.74
N MET A 105 26.55 -18.88 3.74
CA MET A 105 26.28 -18.27 2.43
C MET A 105 25.22 -19.07 1.65
N ILE A 106 25.31 -20.40 1.70
CA ILE A 106 24.31 -21.30 1.13
C ILE A 106 22.96 -21.10 1.84
N ARG A 107 22.98 -21.04 3.18
CA ARG A 107 21.78 -20.75 3.97
C ARG A 107 21.12 -19.45 3.55
N LYS A 108 21.91 -18.37 3.40
CA LYS A 108 21.40 -17.06 2.97
C LYS A 108 20.82 -17.11 1.55
N ALA A 109 21.43 -17.89 0.66
CA ALA A 109 20.92 -18.06 -0.70
C ALA A 109 19.54 -18.75 -0.71
N TYR A 110 19.35 -19.81 0.08
CA TYR A 110 18.06 -20.51 0.21
C TYR A 110 16.98 -19.69 0.90
N THR A 111 17.35 -18.81 1.84
CA THR A 111 16.40 -17.96 2.56
C THR A 111 16.18 -16.59 1.93
N LYS A 112 16.82 -16.32 0.78
CA LYS A 112 16.55 -15.11 0.01
C LYS A 112 15.14 -15.20 -0.57
N VAL A 113 14.28 -14.25 -0.21
CA VAL A 113 12.88 -14.20 -0.63
C VAL A 113 12.48 -12.77 -0.94
N THR A 114 11.62 -12.59 -1.92
CA THR A 114 10.99 -11.30 -2.24
C THR A 114 9.64 -11.21 -1.54
N TRP A 115 9.46 -10.14 -0.76
CA TRP A 115 8.24 -9.88 -0.01
C TRP A 115 7.39 -8.86 -0.75
N ASN A 116 6.36 -9.33 -1.44
CA ASN A 116 5.41 -8.47 -2.13
C ASN A 116 4.26 -8.08 -1.19
N GLY A 117 3.78 -6.85 -1.32
CA GLY A 117 2.66 -6.35 -0.56
C GLY A 117 1.74 -5.51 -1.44
N PRO A 118 0.61 -5.00 -0.91
CA PRO A 118 -0.29 -4.16 -1.68
C PRO A 118 0.46 -3.04 -2.39
N ALA A 119 0.11 -2.79 -3.63
CA ALA A 119 0.62 -1.69 -4.42
C ALA A 119 -0.10 -0.38 -4.07
N GLN A 120 0.52 0.76 -4.43
CA GLN A 120 -0.16 2.05 -4.36
C GLN A 120 -1.29 2.10 -5.40
N GLY A 121 -2.47 2.58 -4.99
CA GLY A 121 -3.58 2.78 -5.92
C GLY A 121 -3.25 3.76 -7.04
N TRP A 122 -3.74 3.51 -8.23
CA TRP A 122 -3.46 4.33 -9.41
C TRP A 122 -4.44 5.49 -9.52
N LEU A 123 -3.91 6.70 -9.66
CA LEU A 123 -4.71 7.88 -9.98
C LEU A 123 -4.85 8.09 -11.49
N ASN A 124 -3.83 7.71 -12.26
CA ASN A 124 -3.83 7.77 -13.71
C ASN A 124 -3.13 6.52 -14.28
N PRO A 125 -3.85 5.43 -14.53
CA PRO A 125 -3.28 4.15 -14.94
C PRO A 125 -2.43 4.24 -16.21
N VAL A 126 -2.87 5.01 -17.20
CA VAL A 126 -2.15 5.14 -18.48
C VAL A 126 -0.79 5.79 -18.30
N GLN A 127 -0.72 6.89 -17.53
CA GLN A 127 0.55 7.56 -17.27
C GLN A 127 1.48 6.71 -16.41
N GLU A 128 0.96 5.98 -15.44
CA GLU A 128 1.76 5.10 -14.58
C GLU A 128 2.39 3.95 -15.39
N VAL A 129 1.60 3.26 -16.23
CA VAL A 129 2.11 2.20 -17.11
C VAL A 129 3.13 2.73 -18.11
N THR A 130 2.89 3.91 -18.70
CA THR A 130 3.84 4.55 -19.61
C THR A 130 5.14 4.91 -18.90
N ALA A 131 5.06 5.41 -17.68
CA ALA A 131 6.24 5.73 -16.87
C ALA A 131 7.03 4.47 -16.50
N SER A 132 6.36 3.36 -16.16
CA SER A 132 6.99 2.06 -15.88
C SER A 132 7.74 1.54 -17.11
N ALA A 133 7.09 1.54 -18.28
CA ALA A 133 7.72 1.12 -19.52
C ALA A 133 8.99 1.94 -19.83
N LYS A 134 8.92 3.27 -19.66
CA LYS A 134 10.09 4.15 -19.87
C LYS A 134 11.20 3.93 -18.84
N ARG A 135 10.90 3.61 -17.59
CA ARG A 135 11.92 3.28 -16.59
C ARG A 135 12.67 2.00 -16.97
N ILE A 136 11.94 0.98 -17.44
CA ILE A 136 12.55 -0.27 -17.90
C ILE A 136 13.40 -0.03 -19.16
N GLU A 137 12.85 0.67 -20.14
CA GLU A 137 13.55 0.99 -21.39
C GLU A 137 14.88 1.74 -21.16
N ASN A 138 14.91 2.65 -20.18
CA ASN A 138 16.12 3.41 -19.83
C ASN A 138 17.02 2.70 -18.78
N GLY A 139 16.73 1.46 -18.40
CA GLY A 139 17.53 0.70 -17.43
C GLY A 139 17.46 1.23 -16.00
N LEU A 140 16.45 2.02 -15.66
CA LEU A 140 16.24 2.59 -14.32
C LEU A 140 15.46 1.64 -13.39
N SER A 141 14.82 0.62 -13.94
CA SER A 141 14.03 -0.37 -13.21
C SER A 141 14.01 -1.69 -13.97
N THR A 142 13.53 -2.76 -13.34
CA THR A 142 13.34 -4.07 -13.95
C THR A 142 11.85 -4.37 -14.10
N HIS A 143 11.50 -5.37 -14.94
CA HIS A 143 10.13 -5.86 -15.04
C HIS A 143 9.62 -6.40 -13.68
N GLU A 144 10.49 -7.09 -12.94
CA GLU A 144 10.17 -7.61 -11.61
C GLU A 144 9.83 -6.49 -10.62
N ASP A 145 10.70 -5.45 -10.54
CA ASP A 145 10.47 -4.30 -9.65
C ASP A 145 9.20 -3.55 -10.01
N GLU A 146 8.92 -3.34 -11.30
CA GLU A 146 7.70 -2.65 -11.74
C GLU A 146 6.44 -3.49 -11.49
N CYS A 147 6.47 -4.81 -11.70
CA CYS A 147 5.36 -5.69 -11.35
C CYS A 147 5.07 -5.66 -9.86
N ALA A 148 6.10 -5.76 -9.03
CA ALA A 148 5.96 -5.70 -7.58
C ALA A 148 5.44 -4.32 -7.10
N ALA A 149 5.92 -3.21 -7.70
CA ALA A 149 5.52 -1.86 -7.33
C ALA A 149 4.12 -1.49 -7.81
N VAL A 150 3.73 -1.93 -9.01
CA VAL A 150 2.50 -1.50 -9.71
C VAL A 150 1.27 -2.29 -9.26
N ASN A 151 1.37 -3.60 -9.17
CA ASN A 151 0.25 -4.48 -8.81
C ASN A 151 0.57 -5.50 -7.72
N GLY A 152 1.81 -5.56 -7.24
CA GLY A 152 2.25 -6.50 -6.22
C GLY A 152 2.43 -7.93 -6.73
N SER A 153 2.45 -8.15 -8.06
CA SER A 153 2.63 -9.46 -8.66
C SER A 153 4.10 -9.81 -8.87
N ASP A 154 4.36 -11.09 -9.09
CA ASP A 154 5.65 -11.63 -9.51
C ASP A 154 5.73 -11.65 -11.04
N PHE A 155 6.84 -11.20 -11.61
CA PHE A 155 7.01 -11.10 -13.06
C PHE A 155 7.06 -12.49 -13.72
N ASP A 156 7.78 -13.45 -13.13
CA ASP A 156 7.90 -14.79 -13.68
C ASP A 156 6.56 -15.53 -13.69
N ASP A 157 5.76 -15.36 -12.63
CA ASP A 157 4.40 -15.90 -12.58
C ASP A 157 3.49 -15.24 -13.61
N ASN A 158 3.61 -13.93 -13.82
CA ASN A 158 2.89 -13.22 -14.87
C ASN A 158 3.26 -13.76 -16.27
N VAL A 159 4.54 -13.97 -16.55
CA VAL A 159 5.01 -14.52 -17.85
C VAL A 159 4.49 -15.93 -18.07
N ARG A 160 4.53 -16.80 -17.05
CA ARG A 160 3.98 -18.18 -17.15
C ARG A 160 2.48 -18.16 -17.43
N THR A 161 1.75 -17.30 -16.72
CA THR A 161 0.30 -17.16 -16.89
C THR A 161 -0.03 -16.65 -18.28
N LEU A 162 0.64 -15.60 -18.76
CA LEU A 162 0.46 -15.05 -20.10
C LEU A 162 0.78 -16.07 -21.22
N ALA A 163 1.82 -16.88 -21.05
CA ALA A 163 2.14 -17.94 -22.01
C ALA A 163 0.98 -18.95 -22.12
N SER A 164 0.47 -19.42 -20.98
CA SER A 164 -0.69 -20.33 -20.95
C SER A 164 -1.97 -19.71 -21.52
N GLU A 165 -2.22 -18.42 -21.25
CA GLU A 165 -3.37 -17.71 -21.81
C GLU A 165 -3.26 -17.55 -23.33
N ASN A 166 -2.08 -17.22 -23.85
CA ASN A 166 -1.85 -17.10 -25.29
C ASN A 166 -2.06 -18.42 -26.02
N GLU A 167 -1.63 -19.55 -25.45
CA GLU A 167 -1.89 -20.87 -26.02
C GLU A 167 -3.39 -21.16 -26.12
N ARG A 168 -4.15 -20.91 -25.03
CA ARG A 168 -5.62 -21.09 -25.01
C ARG A 168 -6.32 -20.17 -26.02
N LEU A 169 -5.88 -18.91 -26.14
CA LEU A 169 -6.45 -17.97 -27.10
C LEU A 169 -6.15 -18.40 -28.55
N ALA A 170 -4.95 -18.90 -28.82
CA ALA A 170 -4.59 -19.41 -30.14
C ALA A 170 -5.43 -20.64 -30.53
N GLU A 171 -5.70 -21.52 -29.57
CA GLU A 171 -6.58 -22.69 -29.79
C GLU A 171 -8.04 -22.28 -30.00
N ALA A 172 -8.55 -21.35 -29.19
CA ALA A 172 -9.93 -20.84 -29.33
C ALA A 172 -10.14 -20.10 -30.66
N ASN A 173 -9.13 -19.45 -31.21
CA ASN A 173 -9.20 -18.77 -32.50
C ASN A 173 -9.15 -19.78 -33.67
N ARG A 174 -8.39 -20.87 -33.56
CA ARG A 174 -8.40 -21.96 -34.55
C ARG A 174 -9.75 -22.59 -34.71
N VAL A 175 -10.45 -22.85 -33.58
CA VAL A 175 -11.82 -23.46 -33.59
C VAL A 175 -12.87 -22.53 -34.22
N LYS A 176 -12.61 -21.21 -34.31
CA LYS A 176 -13.54 -20.26 -34.96
C LYS A 176 -13.34 -20.14 -36.47
N GLU A 177 -12.19 -20.59 -36.98
CA GLU A 177 -11.85 -20.54 -38.42
C GLU A 177 -12.22 -21.84 -39.15
N GLU A 178 -12.56 -22.91 -38.42
CA GLU A 178 -13.14 -24.16 -38.93
C GLU A 178 -14.68 -24.08 -38.90
#